data_4b7a0273436d8ea917ceb6d71fbee76f
#
_entry.id   4b7a0273436d8ea917ceb6d71fbee76f
#
_cell.length_a   1.000
_cell.length_b   1.000
_cell.length_c   1.000
_cell.angle_alpha   90.00
_cell.angle_beta   90.00
_cell.angle_gamma   90.00
#
_symmetry.space_group_name_H-M   'P 1'
#
loop_
_entity.id
_entity.type
_entity.pdbx_description
1 polymer ?
#
loop_
_entity_poly.entity_id
_entity_poly.type
_entity_poly.pdbx_seq_one_letter_code
_entity_poly.pdbx_strand_id
1 'polypeptide(L)'
;MRLQWFARWSVALGVAALLATGTAAAEEVRVMISAGFYGVYAELGPAFERATGHRLITTRGPSMGDSPEAIPTRLARGETADVVILDGGAADELAKQGRVRPGSKIELAKSQVGMVVRAGAAKPDISSVDAFRKTLLAAGSIGYSDSGSGIYLSTVLFEKLGIADQIARKSRKVRGPPSGEPVAAVVARGEVEIGFQQVSELLHVPGVTFVGTIPAELQPGSTFAGAITTTARQPEAAVALLRFLSSPEAASTLVKAGLTPPAAGSR
;
A
#
# COMPACT_ATOMS: atom_id res chain seq x y z
N MET A 1 83.59 41.05 -17.55
CA MET A 1 83.08 39.71 -17.32
C MET A 1 82.12 39.80 -16.16
N ARG A 2 80.83 39.78 -16.44
CA ARG A 2 79.79 39.76 -15.36
C ARG A 2 78.78 38.68 -15.76
N LEU A 3 78.72 37.61 -14.98
CA LEU A 3 77.80 36.51 -15.10
C LEU A 3 76.45 36.93 -14.46
N GLN A 4 75.38 36.88 -15.21
CA GLN A 4 74.02 37.12 -14.69
C GLN A 4 73.32 35.77 -14.50
N TRP A 5 72.94 35.47 -13.26
CA TRP A 5 72.11 34.32 -12.89
C TRP A 5 70.63 34.69 -13.05
N PHE A 6 69.93 34.00 -13.90
CA PHE A 6 68.46 34.08 -13.95
C PHE A 6 67.88 32.96 -13.08
N ALA A 7 67.26 33.37 -11.98
CA ALA A 7 66.45 32.48 -11.14
C ALA A 7 65.12 32.25 -11.81
N ARG A 8 64.79 30.99 -12.14
CA ARG A 8 63.48 30.57 -12.63
C ARG A 8 62.59 30.24 -11.43
N TRP A 9 61.57 31.06 -11.21
CA TRP A 9 60.51 30.81 -10.23
C TRP A 9 59.43 29.99 -10.94
N SER A 10 59.27 28.72 -10.53
CA SER A 10 58.17 27.83 -10.95
C SER A 10 56.99 28.07 -9.97
N VAL A 11 55.96 28.72 -10.45
CA VAL A 11 54.70 28.87 -9.73
C VAL A 11 53.90 27.59 -9.95
N ALA A 12 53.81 26.72 -8.93
CA ALA A 12 52.93 25.55 -8.93
C ALA A 12 51.51 26.04 -8.54
N LEU A 13 50.61 26.15 -9.53
CA LEU A 13 49.18 26.33 -9.26
C LEU A 13 48.61 24.96 -8.83
N GLY A 14 48.41 24.84 -7.50
CA GLY A 14 47.62 23.72 -6.95
C GLY A 14 46.13 23.97 -7.20
N VAL A 15 45.55 23.24 -8.16
CA VAL A 15 44.11 23.18 -8.32
C VAL A 15 43.53 22.28 -7.22
N ALA A 16 43.07 22.86 -6.14
CA ALA A 16 42.25 22.16 -5.14
C ALA A 16 40.86 21.94 -5.72
N ALA A 17 40.61 20.75 -6.28
CA ALA A 17 39.26 20.31 -6.64
C ALA A 17 38.47 20.09 -5.33
N LEU A 18 37.69 21.07 -4.92
CA LEU A 18 36.65 20.87 -3.89
C LEU A 18 35.63 19.88 -4.47
N LEU A 19 35.72 18.62 -4.08
CA LEU A 19 34.63 17.67 -4.18
C LEU A 19 33.52 18.17 -3.24
N ALA A 20 32.62 19.00 -3.76
CA ALA A 20 31.36 19.30 -3.12
C ALA A 20 30.53 18.01 -3.12
N THR A 21 30.69 17.17 -2.10
CA THR A 21 29.71 16.14 -1.77
C THR A 21 28.46 16.88 -1.33
N GLY A 22 27.60 17.20 -2.30
CA GLY A 22 26.26 17.73 -2.00
C GLY A 22 25.53 16.72 -1.14
N THR A 23 25.49 16.93 0.16
CA THR A 23 24.52 16.27 1.01
C THR A 23 23.15 16.72 0.51
N ALA A 24 22.41 15.80 -0.12
CA ALA A 24 21.03 16.08 -0.48
C ALA A 24 20.33 16.61 0.78
N ALA A 25 19.71 17.79 0.69
CA ALA A 25 19.02 18.37 1.84
C ALA A 25 17.92 17.41 2.30
N ALA A 26 17.78 17.26 3.60
CA ALA A 26 16.70 16.49 4.19
C ALA A 26 15.36 17.10 3.77
N GLU A 27 14.50 16.31 3.15
CA GLU A 27 13.22 16.77 2.61
C GLU A 27 12.05 16.05 3.27
N GLU A 28 10.92 16.76 3.42
CA GLU A 28 9.66 16.15 3.85
C GLU A 28 8.95 15.56 2.64
N VAL A 29 8.83 14.21 2.59
CA VAL A 29 8.09 13.47 1.58
C VAL A 29 6.68 13.18 2.09
N ARG A 30 5.68 13.78 1.47
CA ARG A 30 4.28 13.59 1.82
C ARG A 30 3.71 12.36 1.13
N VAL A 31 3.27 11.39 1.92
CA VAL A 31 2.77 10.10 1.45
C VAL A 31 1.30 9.95 1.83
N MET A 32 0.43 9.74 0.84
CA MET A 32 -0.92 9.24 1.07
C MET A 32 -0.94 7.73 0.84
N ILE A 33 -1.38 6.96 1.84
CA ILE A 33 -1.27 5.50 1.82
C ILE A 33 -2.53 4.79 2.29
N SER A 34 -2.87 3.69 1.61
CA SER A 34 -3.95 2.81 2.01
C SER A 34 -3.52 1.77 3.04
N ALA A 35 -4.50 1.27 3.79
CA ALA A 35 -4.26 0.37 4.92
C ALA A 35 -3.54 -0.93 4.52
N GLY A 36 -3.86 -1.51 3.36
CA GLY A 36 -3.31 -2.80 2.96
C GLY A 36 -1.80 -2.84 2.71
N PHE A 37 -1.16 -1.70 2.44
CA PHE A 37 0.30 -1.60 2.34
C PHE A 37 0.94 -0.91 3.54
N TYR A 38 0.12 -0.33 4.42
CA TYR A 38 0.61 0.50 5.52
C TYR A 38 1.53 -0.25 6.49
N GLY A 39 1.25 -1.52 6.80
CA GLY A 39 2.09 -2.32 7.70
C GLY A 39 3.53 -2.44 7.21
N VAL A 40 3.72 -2.77 5.94
CA VAL A 40 5.04 -2.85 5.29
C VAL A 40 5.74 -1.48 5.28
N TYR A 41 5.00 -0.44 4.90
CA TYR A 41 5.52 0.93 4.89
C TYR A 41 5.95 1.40 6.29
N ALA A 42 5.18 1.11 7.33
CA ALA A 42 5.49 1.51 8.69
C ALA A 42 6.74 0.77 9.25
N GLU A 43 6.98 -0.48 8.83
CA GLU A 43 8.18 -1.23 9.20
C GLU A 43 9.42 -0.70 8.46
N LEU A 44 9.29 -0.42 7.16
CA LEU A 44 10.42 -0.02 6.30
C LEU A 44 10.72 1.48 6.31
N GLY A 45 9.72 2.33 6.57
CA GLY A 45 9.85 3.79 6.53
C GLY A 45 10.99 4.34 7.39
N PRO A 46 11.13 3.93 8.66
CA PRO A 46 12.24 4.39 9.51
C PRO A 46 13.63 4.01 8.96
N ALA A 47 13.76 2.90 8.23
CA ALA A 47 15.01 2.53 7.58
C ALA A 47 15.32 3.44 6.39
N PHE A 48 14.30 3.78 5.59
CA PHE A 48 14.42 4.75 4.51
C PHE A 48 14.83 6.14 5.04
N GLU A 49 14.18 6.63 6.10
CA GLU A 49 14.52 7.93 6.70
C GLU A 49 15.97 7.97 7.20
N ARG A 50 16.44 6.91 7.87
CA ARG A 50 17.84 6.81 8.32
C ARG A 50 18.84 6.75 7.16
N ALA A 51 18.49 6.05 6.09
CA ALA A 51 19.39 5.88 4.95
C ALA A 51 19.52 7.13 4.09
N THR A 52 18.48 7.95 4.02
CA THR A 52 18.41 9.10 3.10
C THR A 52 18.43 10.46 3.80
N GLY A 53 18.12 10.52 5.08
CA GLY A 53 17.89 11.76 5.83
C GLY A 53 16.53 12.41 5.55
N HIS A 54 15.73 11.90 4.59
CA HIS A 54 14.39 12.40 4.32
C HIS A 54 13.44 12.06 5.47
N ARG A 55 12.35 12.82 5.60
CA ARG A 55 11.29 12.61 6.58
C ARG A 55 9.97 12.27 5.90
N LEU A 56 9.29 11.24 6.37
CA LEU A 56 8.00 10.80 5.83
C LEU A 56 6.83 11.45 6.58
N ILE A 57 6.00 12.20 5.87
CA ILE A 57 4.77 12.79 6.40
C ILE A 57 3.59 11.99 5.85
N THR A 58 2.98 11.17 6.68
CA THR A 58 2.03 10.15 6.27
C THR A 58 0.59 10.54 6.52
N THR A 59 -0.25 10.44 5.49
CA THR A 59 -1.70 10.54 5.57
C THR A 59 -2.33 9.21 5.14
N ARG A 60 -3.19 8.64 5.97
CA ARG A 60 -3.87 7.37 5.67
C ARG A 60 -5.25 7.62 5.06
N GLY A 61 -5.68 6.73 4.18
CA GLY A 61 -7.02 6.74 3.61
C GLY A 61 -7.30 5.52 2.73
N PRO A 62 -8.57 5.18 2.47
CA PRO A 62 -8.93 4.13 1.53
C PRO A 62 -8.37 4.38 0.12
N SER A 63 -8.01 3.29 -0.59
CA SER A 63 -7.56 3.36 -2.00
C SER A 63 -8.63 3.89 -2.94
N MET A 64 -9.89 3.66 -2.61
CA MET A 64 -11.06 4.03 -3.41
C MET A 64 -12.30 4.10 -2.51
N GLY A 65 -13.46 4.38 -3.09
CA GLY A 65 -14.71 4.55 -2.36
C GLY A 65 -15.10 6.01 -2.21
N ASP A 66 -16.24 6.23 -1.58
CA ASP A 66 -16.91 7.53 -1.43
C ASP A 66 -16.57 8.28 -0.13
N SER A 67 -15.71 7.68 0.69
CA SER A 67 -15.27 8.30 1.94
C SER A 67 -14.54 9.64 1.67
N PRO A 68 -14.81 10.69 2.47
CA PRO A 68 -14.04 11.94 2.39
C PRO A 68 -12.55 11.75 2.67
N GLU A 69 -12.16 10.63 3.28
CA GLU A 69 -10.78 10.27 3.58
C GLU A 69 -10.12 9.44 2.47
N ALA A 70 -10.88 8.97 1.48
CA ALA A 70 -10.32 8.22 0.36
C ALA A 70 -9.26 9.04 -0.38
N ILE A 71 -8.15 8.41 -0.74
CA ILE A 71 -7.02 9.08 -1.42
C ILE A 71 -7.48 9.83 -2.67
N PRO A 72 -8.29 9.25 -3.57
CA PRO A 72 -8.82 9.98 -4.72
C PRO A 72 -9.64 11.22 -4.35
N THR A 73 -10.48 11.11 -3.30
CA THR A 73 -11.31 12.22 -2.81
C THR A 73 -10.46 13.35 -2.24
N ARG A 74 -9.41 13.02 -1.46
CA ARG A 74 -8.44 13.99 -0.92
C ARG A 74 -7.73 14.75 -2.05
N LEU A 75 -7.21 14.03 -3.04
CA LEU A 75 -6.55 14.65 -4.19
C LEU A 75 -7.52 15.50 -5.03
N ALA A 76 -8.79 15.07 -5.17
CA ALA A 76 -9.79 15.81 -5.91
C ALA A 76 -10.12 17.18 -5.30
N ARG A 77 -10.13 17.28 -3.96
CA ARG A 77 -10.34 18.55 -3.25
C ARG A 77 -9.06 19.39 -3.04
N GLY A 78 -7.93 18.98 -3.66
CA GLY A 78 -6.69 19.77 -3.68
C GLY A 78 -5.72 19.48 -2.54
N GLU A 79 -5.92 18.42 -1.74
CA GLU A 79 -4.88 17.98 -0.79
C GLU A 79 -3.65 17.50 -1.56
N THR A 80 -2.46 17.89 -1.12
CA THR A 80 -1.21 17.60 -1.81
C THR A 80 -0.47 16.43 -1.17
N ALA A 81 0.12 15.60 -2.01
CA ALA A 81 1.09 14.57 -1.63
C ALA A 81 2.18 14.50 -2.68
N ASP A 82 3.35 13.95 -2.31
CA ASP A 82 4.41 13.63 -3.26
C ASP A 82 4.20 12.22 -3.83
N VAL A 83 3.76 11.30 -2.98
CA VAL A 83 3.54 9.88 -3.31
C VAL A 83 2.15 9.46 -2.87
N VAL A 84 1.49 8.66 -3.70
CA VAL A 84 0.35 7.84 -3.32
C VAL A 84 0.75 6.38 -3.34
N ILE A 85 0.32 5.60 -2.32
CA ILE A 85 0.50 4.14 -2.23
C ILE A 85 -0.88 3.53 -1.99
N LEU A 86 -1.42 2.84 -3.00
CA LEU A 86 -2.81 2.40 -3.00
C LEU A 86 -3.01 1.20 -3.93
N ASP A 87 -4.25 0.75 -4.09
CA ASP A 87 -4.62 -0.29 -5.07
C ASP A 87 -4.15 0.09 -6.49
N GLY A 88 -3.63 -0.88 -7.22
CA GLY A 88 -3.05 -0.67 -8.55
C GLY A 88 -4.04 -0.16 -9.58
N GLY A 89 -5.30 -0.63 -9.52
CA GLY A 89 -6.38 -0.12 -10.38
C GLY A 89 -6.78 1.32 -10.04
N ALA A 90 -6.79 1.65 -8.74
CA ALA A 90 -7.02 3.03 -8.31
C ALA A 90 -5.89 3.97 -8.74
N ALA A 91 -4.63 3.49 -8.76
CA ALA A 91 -3.50 4.26 -9.30
C ALA A 91 -3.66 4.52 -10.81
N ASP A 92 -4.16 3.53 -11.57
CA ASP A 92 -4.44 3.69 -13.01
C ASP A 92 -5.55 4.71 -13.24
N GLU A 93 -6.57 4.72 -12.40
CA GLU A 93 -7.66 5.70 -12.48
C GLU A 93 -7.16 7.13 -12.16
N LEU A 94 -6.30 7.30 -11.15
CA LEU A 94 -5.64 8.57 -10.87
C LEU A 94 -4.75 9.05 -12.04
N ALA A 95 -4.13 8.12 -12.75
CA ALA A 95 -3.35 8.46 -13.96
C ALA A 95 -4.23 8.97 -15.09
N LYS A 96 -5.37 8.34 -15.36
CA LYS A 96 -6.36 8.82 -16.34
C LYS A 96 -6.90 10.21 -15.99
N GLN A 97 -7.06 10.49 -14.69
CA GLN A 97 -7.51 11.79 -14.19
C GLN A 97 -6.40 12.86 -14.16
N GLY A 98 -5.17 12.54 -14.57
CA GLY A 98 -4.03 13.45 -14.52
C GLY A 98 -3.56 13.82 -13.11
N ARG A 99 -3.86 12.98 -12.10
CA ARG A 99 -3.48 13.22 -10.70
C ARG A 99 -2.10 12.67 -10.34
N VAL A 100 -1.60 11.71 -11.10
CA VAL A 100 -0.25 11.17 -10.97
C VAL A 100 0.52 11.36 -12.27
N ARG A 101 1.83 11.45 -12.17
CA ARG A 101 2.73 11.66 -13.32
C ARG A 101 2.70 10.42 -14.23
N PRO A 102 2.58 10.58 -15.54
CA PRO A 102 2.67 9.47 -16.49
C PRO A 102 3.97 8.68 -16.28
N GLY A 103 3.87 7.35 -16.30
CA GLY A 103 5.02 6.45 -16.16
C GLY A 103 5.64 6.38 -14.75
N SER A 104 5.07 7.07 -13.76
CA SER A 104 5.59 7.04 -12.38
C SER A 104 5.06 5.88 -11.53
N LYS A 105 4.07 5.14 -12.02
CA LYS A 105 3.50 3.99 -11.29
C LYS A 105 4.52 2.86 -11.20
N ILE A 106 4.74 2.37 -9.99
CA ILE A 106 5.57 1.20 -9.68
C ILE A 106 4.70 0.20 -8.92
N GLU A 107 4.63 -1.06 -9.39
CA GLU A 107 4.01 -2.13 -8.62
C GLU A 107 4.90 -2.46 -7.41
N LEU A 108 4.29 -2.46 -6.22
CA LEU A 108 4.99 -2.71 -4.95
C LEU A 108 4.76 -4.13 -4.43
N ALA A 109 3.57 -4.68 -4.65
CA ALA A 109 3.24 -6.05 -4.25
C ALA A 109 1.95 -6.53 -4.90
N LYS A 110 1.79 -7.87 -4.98
CA LYS A 110 0.49 -8.49 -5.22
C LYS A 110 -0.18 -8.79 -3.89
N SER A 111 -1.50 -8.69 -3.85
CA SER A 111 -2.31 -8.92 -2.67
C SER A 111 -3.47 -9.86 -2.94
N GLN A 112 -3.93 -10.53 -1.90
CA GLN A 112 -5.07 -11.44 -1.95
C GLN A 112 -6.11 -11.02 -0.91
N VAL A 113 -7.38 -11.32 -1.20
CA VAL A 113 -8.47 -11.21 -0.23
C VAL A 113 -8.49 -12.46 0.63
N GLY A 114 -8.54 -12.28 1.94
CA GLY A 114 -8.61 -13.35 2.91
C GLY A 114 -9.85 -13.26 3.79
N MET A 115 -10.07 -14.29 4.59
CA MET A 115 -11.15 -14.41 5.55
C MET A 115 -10.62 -14.64 6.95
N VAL A 116 -11.26 -14.00 7.92
CA VAL A 116 -11.06 -14.23 9.36
C VAL A 116 -12.36 -14.58 10.05
N VAL A 117 -12.23 -15.32 11.14
CA VAL A 117 -13.25 -15.56 12.16
C VAL A 117 -12.72 -15.12 13.51
N ARG A 118 -13.59 -14.99 14.51
CA ARG A 118 -13.17 -14.73 15.90
C ARG A 118 -12.22 -15.82 16.40
N ALA A 119 -11.23 -15.47 17.19
CA ALA A 119 -10.32 -16.43 17.80
C ALA A 119 -11.08 -17.48 18.60
N GLY A 120 -10.74 -18.76 18.41
CA GLY A 120 -11.44 -19.89 19.01
C GLY A 120 -12.70 -20.37 18.29
N ALA A 121 -13.20 -19.64 17.31
CA ALA A 121 -14.30 -20.12 16.47
C ALA A 121 -13.79 -21.20 15.47
N ALA A 122 -14.68 -22.11 15.08
CA ALA A 122 -14.38 -23.10 14.05
C ALA A 122 -14.07 -22.40 12.73
N LYS A 123 -13.06 -22.88 12.02
CA LYS A 123 -12.75 -22.41 10.66
C LYS A 123 -13.76 -23.00 9.68
N PRO A 124 -14.55 -22.19 8.98
CA PRO A 124 -15.42 -22.70 7.92
C PRO A 124 -14.60 -23.13 6.72
N ASP A 125 -15.17 -24.02 5.93
CA ASP A 125 -14.55 -24.49 4.69
C ASP A 125 -14.71 -23.44 3.58
N ILE A 126 -13.57 -23.01 3.04
CA ILE A 126 -13.48 -22.09 1.89
C ILE A 126 -12.54 -22.63 0.80
N SER A 127 -12.31 -23.95 0.78
CA SER A 127 -11.34 -24.61 -0.10
C SER A 127 -11.74 -24.64 -1.58
N SER A 128 -13.01 -24.43 -1.89
CA SER A 128 -13.54 -24.36 -3.25
C SER A 128 -14.59 -23.25 -3.38
N VAL A 129 -14.95 -22.91 -4.61
CA VAL A 129 -16.02 -21.94 -4.91
C VAL A 129 -17.34 -22.35 -4.26
N ASP A 130 -17.69 -23.62 -4.33
CA ASP A 130 -18.93 -24.15 -3.75
C ASP A 130 -18.91 -24.14 -2.22
N ALA A 131 -17.79 -24.53 -1.60
CA ALA A 131 -17.61 -24.48 -0.15
C ALA A 131 -17.67 -23.03 0.35
N PHE A 132 -16.99 -22.11 -0.33
CA PHE A 132 -17.01 -20.69 -0.04
C PHE A 132 -18.43 -20.10 -0.15
N ARG A 133 -19.16 -20.42 -1.22
CA ARG A 133 -20.55 -20.00 -1.40
C ARG A 133 -21.45 -20.51 -0.26
N LYS A 134 -21.34 -21.79 0.12
CA LYS A 134 -22.07 -22.38 1.25
C LYS A 134 -21.73 -21.69 2.56
N THR A 135 -20.47 -21.41 2.82
CA THR A 135 -20.01 -20.65 4.00
C THR A 135 -20.65 -19.27 4.07
N LEU A 136 -20.66 -18.50 2.97
CA LEU A 136 -21.31 -17.19 2.92
C LEU A 136 -22.81 -17.27 3.20
N LEU A 137 -23.49 -18.28 2.66
CA LEU A 137 -24.94 -18.49 2.90
C LEU A 137 -25.24 -18.91 4.34
N ALA A 138 -24.38 -19.71 4.97
CA ALA A 138 -24.56 -20.22 6.33
C ALA A 138 -24.20 -19.17 7.41
N ALA A 139 -23.25 -18.27 7.15
CA ALA A 139 -22.82 -17.27 8.10
C ALA A 139 -23.98 -16.38 8.58
N GLY A 140 -24.04 -16.12 9.86
CA GLY A 140 -25.04 -15.22 10.47
C GLY A 140 -24.80 -13.74 10.15
N SER A 141 -23.53 -13.35 9.97
CA SER A 141 -23.15 -11.99 9.58
C SER A 141 -21.80 -11.95 8.87
N ILE A 142 -21.67 -11.00 7.93
CA ILE A 142 -20.52 -10.84 7.05
C ILE A 142 -20.01 -9.40 7.12
N GLY A 143 -18.73 -9.22 7.44
CA GLY A 143 -18.07 -7.92 7.41
C GLY A 143 -17.08 -7.80 6.24
N TYR A 144 -17.06 -6.66 5.58
CA TYR A 144 -16.07 -6.33 4.55
C TYR A 144 -15.70 -4.85 4.57
N SER A 145 -14.52 -4.51 4.06
CA SER A 145 -14.03 -3.12 4.10
C SER A 145 -14.82 -2.18 3.19
N ASP A 146 -14.68 -0.89 3.43
CA ASP A 146 -15.17 0.18 2.56
C ASP A 146 -14.18 0.56 1.44
N SER A 147 -13.12 -0.22 1.25
CA SER A 147 -12.09 -0.01 0.22
C SER A 147 -12.07 -1.17 -0.79
N GLY A 148 -11.01 -1.26 -1.60
CA GLY A 148 -10.93 -2.11 -2.79
C GLY A 148 -11.45 -3.53 -2.64
N SER A 149 -11.02 -4.28 -1.62
CA SER A 149 -11.48 -5.65 -1.39
C SER A 149 -12.97 -5.73 -1.08
N GLY A 150 -13.50 -4.83 -0.27
CA GLY A 150 -14.92 -4.82 0.08
C GLY A 150 -15.81 -4.35 -1.06
N ILE A 151 -15.36 -3.39 -1.85
CA ILE A 151 -16.06 -2.98 -3.09
C ILE A 151 -16.13 -4.17 -4.05
N TYR A 152 -15.01 -4.86 -4.28
CA TYR A 152 -15.01 -6.05 -5.12
C TYR A 152 -15.97 -7.13 -4.62
N LEU A 153 -15.94 -7.46 -3.31
CA LEU A 153 -16.85 -8.45 -2.75
C LEU A 153 -18.31 -8.07 -2.99
N SER A 154 -18.69 -6.84 -2.65
CA SER A 154 -20.08 -6.42 -2.62
C SER A 154 -20.68 -6.08 -3.98
N THR A 155 -19.87 -5.63 -4.94
CA THR A 155 -20.38 -5.20 -6.25
C THR A 155 -20.09 -6.19 -7.38
N VAL A 156 -19.17 -7.13 -7.17
CA VAL A 156 -18.78 -8.09 -8.21
C VAL A 156 -18.94 -9.53 -7.74
N LEU A 157 -18.30 -9.89 -6.62
CA LEU A 157 -18.18 -11.29 -6.23
C LEU A 157 -19.50 -11.90 -5.77
N PHE A 158 -20.27 -11.21 -4.94
CA PHE A 158 -21.54 -11.73 -4.43
C PHE A 158 -22.58 -11.89 -5.56
N GLU A 159 -22.56 -11.00 -6.54
CA GLU A 159 -23.36 -11.12 -7.77
C GLU A 159 -22.91 -12.32 -8.62
N LYS A 160 -21.59 -12.46 -8.84
CA LYS A 160 -21.01 -13.59 -9.59
C LYS A 160 -21.36 -14.94 -8.97
N LEU A 161 -21.48 -15.01 -7.64
CA LEU A 161 -21.88 -16.21 -6.90
C LEU A 161 -23.40 -16.43 -6.88
N GLY A 162 -24.20 -15.47 -7.35
CA GLY A 162 -25.66 -15.54 -7.36
C GLY A 162 -26.28 -15.53 -5.96
N ILE A 163 -25.66 -14.84 -4.99
CA ILE A 163 -26.10 -14.81 -3.58
C ILE A 163 -26.27 -13.40 -3.01
N ALA A 164 -26.06 -12.36 -3.80
CA ALA A 164 -26.06 -10.98 -3.31
C ALA A 164 -27.32 -10.65 -2.49
N ASP A 165 -28.52 -10.91 -3.02
CA ASP A 165 -29.78 -10.64 -2.34
C ASP A 165 -29.95 -11.48 -1.05
N GLN A 166 -29.47 -12.73 -1.05
CA GLN A 166 -29.61 -13.67 0.07
C GLN A 166 -28.76 -13.25 1.28
N ILE A 167 -27.61 -12.58 1.03
CA ILE A 167 -26.70 -12.17 2.10
C ILE A 167 -26.76 -10.67 2.40
N ALA A 168 -27.50 -9.86 1.62
CA ALA A 168 -27.53 -8.41 1.72
C ALA A 168 -27.83 -7.93 3.17
N ARG A 169 -28.88 -8.51 3.81
CA ARG A 169 -29.31 -8.10 5.15
C ARG A 169 -28.34 -8.44 6.28
N LYS A 170 -27.44 -9.40 6.05
CA LYS A 170 -26.42 -9.84 7.01
C LYS A 170 -25.00 -9.37 6.65
N SER A 171 -24.89 -8.62 5.58
CA SER A 171 -23.62 -8.05 5.09
C SER A 171 -23.45 -6.61 5.57
N ARG A 172 -22.30 -6.30 6.15
CA ARG A 172 -21.98 -4.99 6.70
C ARG A 172 -20.69 -4.44 6.08
N LYS A 173 -20.77 -3.26 5.49
CA LYS A 173 -19.59 -2.47 5.11
C LYS A 173 -18.98 -1.84 6.37
N VAL A 174 -17.74 -2.15 6.67
CA VAL A 174 -16.97 -1.64 7.80
C VAL A 174 -16.10 -0.48 7.31
N ARG A 175 -16.26 0.68 7.94
CA ARG A 175 -15.43 1.84 7.65
C ARG A 175 -14.02 1.62 8.18
N GLY A 176 -13.02 1.75 7.30
CA GLY A 176 -11.63 1.57 7.65
C GLY A 176 -10.97 2.81 8.29
N PRO A 177 -9.73 2.67 8.77
CA PRO A 177 -8.94 3.81 9.26
C PRO A 177 -8.76 4.91 8.17
N PRO A 178 -8.58 6.18 8.57
CA PRO A 178 -8.30 6.67 9.93
C PRO A 178 -9.53 6.90 10.80
N SER A 179 -10.73 7.12 10.27
CA SER A 179 -11.92 7.46 11.05
C SER A 179 -12.77 6.25 11.46
N GLY A 180 -12.38 5.06 11.04
CA GLY A 180 -13.00 3.80 11.39
C GLY A 180 -11.95 2.78 11.87
N GLU A 181 -12.25 1.51 11.70
CA GLU A 181 -11.44 0.41 12.24
C GLU A 181 -11.28 -0.74 11.22
N PRO A 182 -10.25 -1.58 11.37
CA PRO A 182 -10.10 -2.78 10.55
C PRO A 182 -11.29 -3.75 10.72
N VAL A 183 -11.69 -4.44 9.64
CA VAL A 183 -12.71 -5.50 9.70
C VAL A 183 -12.38 -6.55 10.77
N ALA A 184 -11.11 -6.91 10.89
CA ALA A 184 -10.67 -7.88 11.90
C ALA A 184 -10.98 -7.44 13.34
N ALA A 185 -10.96 -6.16 13.67
CA ALA A 185 -11.32 -5.66 15.00
C ALA A 185 -12.81 -5.88 15.30
N VAL A 186 -13.67 -5.66 14.31
CA VAL A 186 -15.12 -5.89 14.42
C VAL A 186 -15.43 -7.38 14.59
N VAL A 187 -14.72 -8.27 13.87
CA VAL A 187 -14.80 -9.72 14.04
C VAL A 187 -14.31 -10.15 15.42
N ALA A 188 -13.19 -9.61 15.89
CA ALA A 188 -12.62 -9.94 17.20
C ALA A 188 -13.61 -9.69 18.36
N ARG A 189 -14.41 -8.62 18.26
CA ARG A 189 -15.47 -8.31 19.23
C ARG A 189 -16.75 -9.12 19.04
N GLY A 190 -16.85 -9.91 17.97
CA GLY A 190 -18.04 -10.73 17.67
C GLY A 190 -19.22 -9.94 17.11
N GLU A 191 -19.00 -8.71 16.61
CA GLU A 191 -20.05 -7.90 15.98
C GLU A 191 -20.42 -8.41 14.59
N VAL A 192 -19.50 -9.11 13.92
CA VAL A 192 -19.73 -9.92 12.72
C VAL A 192 -19.04 -11.27 12.88
N GLU A 193 -19.63 -12.32 12.29
CA GLU A 193 -19.16 -13.69 12.41
C GLU A 193 -17.92 -13.94 11.54
N ILE A 194 -17.98 -13.54 10.28
CA ILE A 194 -16.88 -13.69 9.32
C ILE A 194 -16.51 -12.34 8.73
N GLY A 195 -15.22 -12.12 8.49
CA GLY A 195 -14.70 -10.85 7.96
C GLY A 195 -13.75 -11.03 6.79
N PHE A 196 -13.82 -10.11 5.85
CA PHE A 196 -13.01 -10.11 4.62
C PHE A 196 -12.27 -8.80 4.46
N GLN A 197 -10.97 -8.91 4.17
CA GLN A 197 -10.12 -7.77 3.86
C GLN A 197 -8.89 -8.28 3.07
N GLN A 198 -7.97 -7.38 2.69
CA GLN A 198 -6.66 -7.80 2.18
C GLN A 198 -5.92 -8.63 3.25
N VAL A 199 -5.23 -9.70 2.85
CA VAL A 199 -4.50 -10.59 3.78
C VAL A 199 -3.59 -9.81 4.72
N SER A 200 -2.90 -8.79 4.20
CA SER A 200 -2.00 -7.93 4.98
C SER A 200 -2.68 -7.13 6.11
N GLU A 201 -4.00 -6.98 6.04
CA GLU A 201 -4.79 -6.30 7.07
C GLU A 201 -5.43 -7.28 8.07
N LEU A 202 -5.34 -8.57 7.81
CA LEU A 202 -5.93 -9.65 8.62
C LEU A 202 -4.90 -10.44 9.42
N LEU A 203 -3.70 -10.64 8.85
CA LEU A 203 -2.62 -11.33 9.53
C LEU A 203 -2.17 -10.52 10.76
N HIS A 204 -1.84 -11.22 11.83
CA HIS A 204 -1.29 -10.61 13.04
C HIS A 204 -2.25 -9.71 13.83
N VAL A 205 -3.55 -9.71 13.50
CA VAL A 205 -4.54 -8.97 14.31
C VAL A 205 -4.98 -9.83 15.50
N PRO A 206 -4.80 -9.34 16.74
CA PRO A 206 -5.25 -10.08 17.93
C PRO A 206 -6.75 -10.31 17.93
N GLY A 207 -7.19 -11.45 18.50
CA GLY A 207 -8.61 -11.77 18.67
C GLY A 207 -9.30 -12.37 17.45
N VAL A 208 -8.59 -12.57 16.35
CA VAL A 208 -9.09 -13.30 15.17
C VAL A 208 -8.22 -14.48 14.80
N THR A 209 -8.83 -15.42 14.08
CA THR A 209 -8.14 -16.54 13.43
C THR A 209 -8.24 -16.37 11.92
N PHE A 210 -7.10 -16.31 11.24
CA PHE A 210 -7.06 -16.32 9.79
C PHE A 210 -7.49 -17.70 9.27
N VAL A 211 -8.53 -17.73 8.46
CA VAL A 211 -9.08 -18.96 7.88
C VAL A 211 -8.28 -19.37 6.64
N GLY A 212 -8.04 -18.44 5.76
CA GLY A 212 -7.34 -18.60 4.49
C GLY A 212 -7.68 -17.48 3.51
N THR A 213 -7.14 -17.57 2.31
CA THR A 213 -7.54 -16.73 1.17
C THR A 213 -8.82 -17.26 0.57
N ILE A 214 -9.66 -16.40 -0.01
CA ILE A 214 -10.79 -16.87 -0.81
C ILE A 214 -10.27 -17.69 -2.00
N PRO A 215 -11.08 -18.58 -2.60
CA PRO A 215 -10.63 -19.43 -3.73
C PRO A 215 -9.93 -18.63 -4.82
N ALA A 216 -8.88 -19.21 -5.42
CA ALA A 216 -8.02 -18.53 -6.39
C ALA A 216 -8.82 -18.00 -7.60
N GLU A 217 -9.84 -18.74 -8.05
CA GLU A 217 -10.72 -18.39 -9.17
C GLU A 217 -11.60 -17.17 -8.87
N LEU A 218 -11.71 -16.81 -7.60
CA LEU A 218 -12.48 -15.68 -7.10
C LEU A 218 -11.61 -14.49 -6.66
N GLN A 219 -10.29 -14.59 -6.77
CA GLN A 219 -9.41 -13.48 -6.41
C GLN A 219 -9.48 -12.36 -7.46
N PRO A 220 -9.51 -11.08 -7.04
CA PRO A 220 -9.59 -9.94 -7.97
C PRO A 220 -8.27 -9.65 -8.69
N GLY A 221 -7.18 -10.34 -8.37
CA GLY A 221 -5.86 -10.03 -8.91
C GLY A 221 -5.30 -8.69 -8.43
N SER A 222 -5.64 -8.28 -7.22
CA SER A 222 -5.24 -6.98 -6.65
C SER A 222 -3.73 -6.82 -6.54
N THR A 223 -3.25 -5.62 -6.86
CA THR A 223 -1.87 -5.19 -6.60
C THR A 223 -1.88 -3.94 -5.73
N PHE A 224 -0.79 -3.69 -5.01
CA PHE A 224 -0.48 -2.36 -4.48
C PHE A 224 0.56 -1.69 -5.35
N ALA A 225 0.34 -0.44 -5.66
CA ALA A 225 1.24 0.38 -6.45
C ALA A 225 1.54 1.71 -5.75
N GLY A 226 2.73 2.21 -5.98
CA GLY A 226 3.10 3.58 -5.67
C GLY A 226 3.13 4.43 -6.93
N ALA A 227 2.75 5.69 -6.84
CA ALA A 227 2.84 6.64 -7.95
C ALA A 227 3.17 8.06 -7.44
N ILE A 228 3.88 8.83 -8.26
CA ILE A 228 4.24 10.22 -7.95
C ILE A 228 3.09 11.12 -8.41
N THR A 229 2.61 11.99 -7.53
CA THR A 229 1.52 12.90 -7.88
C THR A 229 2.00 14.02 -8.83
N THR A 230 1.07 14.62 -9.57
CA THR A 230 1.38 15.80 -10.40
C THR A 230 1.69 17.04 -9.57
N THR A 231 1.31 17.05 -8.29
CA THR A 231 1.58 18.14 -7.33
C THR A 231 2.81 17.89 -6.46
N ALA A 232 3.58 16.81 -6.72
CA ALA A 232 4.75 16.45 -5.94
C ALA A 232 5.78 17.58 -5.90
N ARG A 233 6.17 17.96 -4.69
CA ARG A 233 7.19 18.97 -4.41
C ARG A 233 8.60 18.38 -4.31
N GLN A 234 8.66 17.09 -3.94
CA GLN A 234 9.90 16.32 -3.73
C GLN A 234 9.94 15.07 -4.64
N PRO A 235 9.93 15.23 -5.98
CA PRO A 235 9.81 14.10 -6.88
C PRO A 235 10.99 13.13 -6.82
N GLU A 236 12.21 13.61 -6.60
CA GLU A 236 13.42 12.78 -6.50
C GLU A 236 13.39 11.90 -5.25
N ALA A 237 13.03 12.48 -4.10
CA ALA A 237 12.85 11.74 -2.85
C ALA A 237 11.66 10.77 -2.93
N ALA A 238 10.60 11.14 -3.66
CA ALA A 238 9.47 10.27 -3.96
C ALA A 238 9.89 9.04 -4.79
N VAL A 239 10.70 9.22 -5.83
CA VAL A 239 11.29 8.11 -6.61
C VAL A 239 12.15 7.22 -5.73
N ALA A 240 13.00 7.81 -4.89
CA ALA A 240 13.86 7.06 -3.97
C ALA A 240 13.04 6.19 -3.02
N LEU A 241 11.94 6.73 -2.44
CA LEU A 241 11.03 5.97 -1.59
C LEU A 241 10.39 4.79 -2.32
N LEU A 242 9.85 5.00 -3.52
CA LEU A 242 9.21 3.93 -4.27
C LEU A 242 10.19 2.83 -4.68
N ARG A 243 11.42 3.21 -5.07
CA ARG A 243 12.49 2.24 -5.34
C ARG A 243 12.88 1.45 -4.11
N PHE A 244 12.99 2.10 -2.96
CA PHE A 244 13.29 1.44 -1.69
C PHE A 244 12.20 0.42 -1.31
N LEU A 245 10.92 0.80 -1.41
CA LEU A 245 9.80 -0.08 -1.09
C LEU A 245 9.59 -1.23 -2.09
N SER A 246 10.12 -1.13 -3.31
CA SER A 246 10.10 -2.18 -4.34
C SER A 246 11.42 -2.94 -4.48
N SER A 247 12.36 -2.69 -3.59
CA SER A 247 13.68 -3.32 -3.63
C SER A 247 13.64 -4.78 -3.14
N PRO A 248 14.64 -5.61 -3.52
CA PRO A 248 14.75 -6.98 -3.01
C PRO A 248 14.82 -7.05 -1.47
N GLU A 249 15.36 -6.05 -0.82
CA GLU A 249 15.47 -5.96 0.63
C GLU A 249 14.09 -5.84 1.31
N ALA A 250 13.09 -5.28 0.63
CA ALA A 250 11.72 -5.21 1.11
C ALA A 250 10.99 -6.56 1.06
N ALA A 251 11.49 -7.54 0.28
CA ALA A 251 10.78 -8.79 0.00
C ALA A 251 10.42 -9.58 1.26
N SER A 252 11.32 -9.66 2.24
CA SER A 252 11.04 -10.39 3.49
C SER A 252 9.91 -9.76 4.30
N THR A 253 9.86 -8.43 4.37
CA THR A 253 8.77 -7.68 5.05
C THR A 253 7.45 -7.84 4.32
N LEU A 254 7.46 -7.81 2.97
CA LEU A 254 6.28 -8.07 2.16
C LEU A 254 5.69 -9.47 2.44
N VAL A 255 6.52 -10.51 2.40
CA VAL A 255 6.08 -11.91 2.65
C VAL A 255 5.53 -12.06 4.07
N LYS A 256 6.18 -11.50 5.09
CA LYS A 256 5.68 -11.51 6.47
C LYS A 256 4.30 -10.85 6.58
N ALA A 257 4.05 -9.79 5.82
CA ALA A 257 2.77 -9.11 5.77
C ALA A 257 1.72 -9.86 4.93
N GLY A 258 2.04 -11.03 4.36
CA GLY A 258 1.12 -11.79 3.48
C GLY A 258 0.95 -11.20 2.09
N LEU A 259 1.91 -10.39 1.66
CA LEU A 259 1.99 -9.84 0.31
C LEU A 259 3.01 -10.62 -0.54
N THR A 260 2.77 -10.68 -1.84
CA THR A 260 3.74 -11.28 -2.78
C THR A 260 4.57 -10.17 -3.41
N PRO A 261 5.90 -10.20 -3.29
CA PRO A 261 6.78 -9.26 -3.97
C PRO A 261 6.52 -9.22 -5.49
N PRO A 262 6.76 -8.08 -6.17
CA PRO A 262 6.68 -8.02 -7.61
C PRO A 262 7.70 -8.96 -8.25
N ALA A 263 7.40 -9.46 -9.46
CA ALA A 263 8.32 -10.31 -10.18
C ALA A 263 9.62 -9.55 -10.50
N ALA A 264 10.76 -10.21 -10.34
CA ALA A 264 12.04 -9.63 -10.74
C ALA A 264 11.98 -9.23 -12.23
N GLY A 265 12.11 -7.93 -12.53
CA GLY A 265 12.06 -7.41 -13.91
C GLY A 265 10.78 -6.67 -14.31
N SER A 266 9.75 -6.56 -13.47
CA SER A 266 8.54 -5.75 -13.75
C SER A 266 8.75 -4.24 -13.48
N ARG A 267 9.89 -3.71 -13.97
CA ARG A 267 10.22 -2.27 -13.86
C ARG A 267 9.90 -1.53 -15.14
#